data_87de38f9541c7557123db06e022fdc94
#
_entry.id   87de38f9541c7557123db06e022fdc94
#
_cell.length_a   1.000
_cell.length_b   1.000
_cell.length_c   1.000
_cell.angle_alpha   90.00
_cell.angle_beta   90.00
_cell.angle_gamma   90.00
#
_symmetry.space_group_name_H-M   'P 1'
#
loop_
_entity.id
_entity.type
_entity.pdbx_description
1 polymer ?
#
loop_
_entity_poly.entity_id
_entity_poly.type
_entity_poly.pdbx_seq_one_letter_code
_entity_poly.pdbx_strand_id
1 'polypeptide(L)'
;DRHRGLAQKMYQVSAKIAQYNRQGPASWAVVSPQVGALLSMLPDFKGEIAGGTFNVFEAGKLGSGLKVYVDPNRHGASANEVLLGYKSNTSTYGAGVVYAPYANWMSNTVTHPDNFDSIRGFFSRYAIKLVERGEFFYGRVNLLNYGI
;
A
#
# COMPACT_ATOMS: atom_id res chain seq x y z
N ASP A 1 10.63 -11.20 22.02
CA ASP A 1 9.17 -11.10 21.74
C ASP A 1 8.68 -9.76 21.16
N ARG A 2 9.60 -8.90 20.73
CA ARG A 2 9.26 -7.60 20.08
C ARG A 2 8.45 -7.78 18.79
N HIS A 3 8.71 -8.84 18.03
CA HIS A 3 7.99 -9.14 16.78
C HIS A 3 6.52 -9.48 17.01
N ARG A 4 6.22 -10.21 18.09
CA ARG A 4 4.82 -10.49 18.48
C ARG A 4 4.09 -9.22 18.86
N GLY A 5 4.77 -8.27 19.52
CA GLY A 5 4.20 -6.97 19.85
C GLY A 5 3.80 -6.15 18.63
N LEU A 6 4.58 -6.18 17.54
CA LEU A 6 4.24 -5.52 16.30
C LEU A 6 2.99 -6.14 15.66
N ALA A 7 2.94 -7.46 15.51
CA ALA A 7 1.78 -8.15 14.96
C ALA A 7 0.52 -7.88 15.80
N GLN A 8 0.64 -7.91 17.13
CA GLN A 8 -0.47 -7.58 18.02
C GLN A 8 -0.99 -6.15 17.80
N LYS A 9 -0.11 -5.17 17.62
CA LYS A 9 -0.50 -3.79 17.32
C LYS A 9 -1.17 -3.68 15.95
N MET A 10 -0.66 -4.38 14.94
CA MET A 10 -1.29 -4.42 13.62
C MET A 10 -2.71 -4.98 13.70
N TYR A 11 -2.92 -6.07 14.44
CA TYR A 11 -4.27 -6.62 14.68
C TYR A 11 -5.18 -5.69 15.46
N GLN A 12 -4.66 -4.98 16.46
CA GLN A 12 -5.44 -3.97 17.20
C GLN A 12 -5.90 -2.83 16.29
N VAL A 13 -5.03 -2.33 15.42
CA VAL A 13 -5.38 -1.28 14.45
C VAL A 13 -6.36 -1.82 13.41
N SER A 14 -6.18 -3.05 12.94
CA SER A 14 -7.11 -3.72 12.04
C SER A 14 -8.52 -3.85 12.65
N ALA A 15 -8.60 -4.21 13.93
CA ALA A 15 -9.87 -4.27 14.65
C ALA A 15 -10.55 -2.89 14.80
N LYS A 16 -9.76 -1.84 15.05
CA LYS A 16 -10.27 -0.46 15.07
C LYS A 16 -10.82 -0.04 13.70
N ILE A 17 -10.11 -0.37 12.61
CA ILE A 17 -10.60 -0.11 11.25
C ILE A 17 -11.97 -0.79 11.06
N ALA A 18 -12.13 -2.06 11.43
CA ALA A 18 -13.41 -2.75 11.35
C ALA A 18 -14.52 -2.09 12.18
N GLN A 19 -14.18 -1.60 13.37
CA GLN A 19 -15.13 -0.92 14.26
C GLN A 19 -15.63 0.40 13.69
N TYR A 20 -14.75 1.18 13.06
CA TYR A 20 -15.11 2.51 12.55
C TYR A 20 -15.74 2.45 11.16
N ASN A 21 -15.22 1.64 10.25
CA ASN A 21 -15.76 1.52 8.89
C ASN A 21 -17.01 0.64 8.82
N ARG A 22 -17.23 -0.26 9.80
CA ARG A 22 -18.35 -1.22 9.87
C ARG A 22 -18.47 -2.13 8.64
N GLN A 23 -17.41 -2.29 7.87
CA GLN A 23 -17.37 -3.16 6.68
C GLN A 23 -16.42 -4.34 6.84
N GLY A 24 -15.34 -4.17 7.59
CA GLY A 24 -14.40 -5.25 7.84
C GLY A 24 -13.04 -4.80 8.32
N PRO A 25 -12.22 -5.74 8.80
CA PRO A 25 -10.87 -5.48 9.25
C PRO A 25 -9.95 -5.13 8.07
N ALA A 26 -8.77 -4.62 8.37
CA ALA A 26 -7.77 -4.34 7.34
C ALA A 26 -7.51 -5.59 6.46
N SER A 27 -7.51 -5.39 5.16
CA SER A 27 -7.26 -6.44 4.16
C SER A 27 -5.84 -6.43 3.63
N TRP A 28 -5.14 -5.30 3.78
CA TRP A 28 -3.78 -5.14 3.30
C TRP A 28 -2.94 -4.27 4.26
N ALA A 29 -1.64 -4.49 4.22
CA ALA A 29 -0.64 -3.67 4.90
C ALA A 29 0.51 -3.37 3.94
N VAL A 30 1.07 -2.17 4.03
CA VAL A 30 2.29 -1.77 3.30
C VAL A 30 3.38 -1.50 4.31
N VAL A 31 4.52 -2.14 4.11
CA VAL A 31 5.67 -2.09 5.02
C VAL A 31 6.95 -1.80 4.24
N SER A 32 7.99 -1.34 4.95
CA SER A 32 9.34 -1.26 4.41
C SER A 32 9.97 -2.67 4.33
N PRO A 33 11.05 -2.86 3.56
CA PRO A 33 11.77 -4.14 3.49
C PRO A 33 12.26 -4.63 4.85
N GLN A 34 12.72 -3.72 5.71
CA GLN A 34 13.20 -4.05 7.06
C GLN A 34 12.08 -4.60 7.94
N VAL A 35 10.93 -3.92 7.94
CA VAL A 35 9.75 -4.39 8.68
C VAL A 35 9.19 -5.67 8.07
N GLY A 36 9.24 -5.82 6.75
CA GLY A 36 8.86 -7.05 6.05
C GLY A 36 9.71 -8.25 6.50
N ALA A 37 11.03 -8.06 6.62
CA ALA A 37 11.94 -9.09 7.15
C ALA A 37 11.61 -9.48 8.60
N LEU A 38 11.25 -8.49 9.44
CA LEU A 38 10.82 -8.76 10.82
C LEU A 38 9.51 -9.56 10.87
N LEU A 39 8.56 -9.24 10.00
CA LEU A 39 7.29 -9.97 9.92
C LEU A 39 7.47 -11.40 9.42
N SER A 40 8.42 -11.64 8.50
CA SER A 40 8.71 -12.98 7.97
C SER A 40 9.25 -13.96 9.03
N MET A 41 9.77 -13.46 10.16
CA MET A 41 10.21 -14.28 11.29
C MET A 41 9.05 -14.78 12.17
N LEU A 42 7.82 -14.31 11.93
CA LEU A 42 6.66 -14.72 12.70
C LEU A 42 6.14 -16.09 12.21
N PRO A 43 5.75 -16.99 13.12
CA PRO A 43 5.21 -18.30 12.72
C PRO A 43 3.86 -18.21 11.99
N ASP A 44 3.13 -17.13 12.22
CA ASP A 44 1.82 -16.87 11.58
C ASP A 44 1.96 -16.20 10.19
N PHE A 45 3.19 -15.89 9.77
CA PHE A 45 3.44 -15.30 8.47
C PHE A 45 3.62 -16.38 7.39
N LYS A 46 2.74 -16.37 6.41
CA LYS A 46 2.83 -17.24 5.23
C LYS A 46 3.44 -16.43 4.10
N GLY A 47 4.74 -16.63 3.87
CA GLY A 47 5.47 -16.00 2.77
C GLY A 47 4.93 -16.48 1.42
N GLU A 48 4.69 -15.55 0.53
CA GLU A 48 4.40 -15.81 -0.88
C GLU A 48 5.54 -15.17 -1.67
N ILE A 49 6.38 -15.99 -2.28
CA ILE A 49 7.55 -15.49 -3.03
C ILE A 49 7.04 -15.00 -4.40
N ALA A 50 6.64 -13.76 -4.48
CA ALA A 50 6.54 -13.07 -5.75
C ALA A 50 7.90 -12.43 -6.04
N GLY A 51 8.53 -12.78 -7.16
CA GLY A 51 9.87 -12.32 -7.52
C GLY A 51 10.03 -10.82 -7.38
N GLY A 52 10.99 -10.43 -6.53
CA GLY A 52 11.29 -9.03 -6.24
C GLY A 52 11.88 -8.31 -7.43
N THR A 53 11.16 -7.35 -7.93
CA THR A 53 11.64 -6.27 -8.77
C THR A 53 11.55 -4.97 -7.97
N PHE A 54 12.13 -3.87 -8.44
CA PHE A 54 12.16 -2.57 -7.78
C PHE A 54 10.80 -1.94 -7.42
N ASN A 55 9.71 -2.64 -7.69
CA ASN A 55 8.34 -2.24 -7.41
C ASN A 55 7.81 -2.86 -6.12
N VAL A 56 6.69 -2.33 -5.64
CA VAL A 56 5.93 -2.91 -4.51
C VAL A 56 5.52 -4.34 -4.86
N PHE A 57 5.82 -5.29 -3.99
CA PHE A 57 5.49 -6.69 -4.18
C PHE A 57 4.77 -7.27 -2.97
N GLU A 58 3.92 -8.26 -3.19
CA GLU A 58 3.26 -9.02 -2.12
C GLU A 58 4.28 -9.98 -1.50
N ALA A 59 4.64 -9.75 -0.24
CA ALA A 59 5.59 -10.58 0.48
C ALA A 59 4.93 -11.80 1.12
N GLY A 60 3.65 -11.73 1.38
CA GLY A 60 2.91 -12.83 2.01
C GLY A 60 1.66 -12.38 2.73
N LYS A 61 1.13 -13.27 3.55
CA LYS A 61 -0.08 -13.06 4.35
C LYS A 61 0.22 -13.26 5.82
N LEU A 62 -0.26 -12.33 6.64
CA LEU A 62 -0.19 -12.44 8.08
C LEU A 62 -1.54 -12.94 8.62
N GLY A 63 -1.51 -14.06 9.35
CA GLY A 63 -2.72 -14.67 9.92
C GLY A 63 -3.75 -15.08 8.86
N SER A 64 -5.02 -14.79 9.10
CA SER A 64 -6.15 -15.31 8.31
C SER A 64 -6.50 -14.50 7.06
N GLY A 65 -5.68 -13.50 6.66
CA GLY A 65 -6.02 -12.78 5.43
C GLY A 65 -5.43 -11.39 5.23
N LEU A 66 -4.61 -10.89 6.15
CA LEU A 66 -3.95 -9.60 5.96
C LEU A 66 -2.79 -9.77 4.97
N LYS A 67 -2.95 -9.25 3.77
CA LYS A 67 -1.90 -9.24 2.75
C LYS A 67 -0.83 -8.22 3.10
N VAL A 68 0.43 -8.61 3.05
CA VAL A 68 1.57 -7.73 3.33
C VAL A 68 2.30 -7.42 2.05
N TYR A 69 2.36 -6.14 1.72
CA TYR A 69 3.09 -5.60 0.58
C TYR A 69 4.37 -4.92 1.07
N VAL A 70 5.47 -5.19 0.44
CA VAL A 70 6.75 -4.54 0.71
C VAL A 70 7.02 -3.48 -0.34
N ASP A 71 7.24 -2.24 0.12
CA ASP A 71 7.62 -1.13 -0.73
C ASP A 71 9.11 -0.82 -0.52
N PRO A 72 9.97 -1.13 -1.50
CA PRO A 72 11.40 -0.90 -1.40
C PRO A 72 11.80 0.58 -1.38
N ASN A 73 10.90 1.49 -1.79
CA ASN A 73 11.16 2.92 -1.83
C ASN A 73 10.91 3.66 -0.50
N ARG A 74 10.53 2.93 0.55
CA ARG A 74 10.29 3.55 1.87
C ARG A 74 11.59 3.68 2.66
N HIS A 75 12.03 4.92 2.82
CA HIS A 75 13.27 5.28 3.51
C HIS A 75 13.04 6.28 4.64
N GLY A 76 14.02 6.42 5.54
CA GLY A 76 14.01 7.38 6.63
C GLY A 76 12.84 7.16 7.59
N ALA A 77 12.14 8.20 7.96
CA ALA A 77 11.03 8.14 8.90
C ALA A 77 9.89 7.22 8.44
N SER A 78 9.65 7.12 7.13
CA SER A 78 8.62 6.24 6.57
C SER A 78 9.00 4.76 6.60
N ALA A 79 10.29 4.41 6.77
CA ALA A 79 10.72 3.03 6.89
C ALA A 79 10.19 2.34 8.16
N ASN A 80 9.94 3.11 9.21
CA ASN A 80 9.47 2.61 10.50
C ASN A 80 7.94 2.68 10.65
N GLU A 81 7.23 2.86 9.55
CA GLU A 81 5.77 2.93 9.54
C GLU A 81 5.16 1.72 8.84
N VAL A 82 4.11 1.19 9.44
CA VAL A 82 3.22 0.20 8.81
C VAL A 82 1.91 0.89 8.48
N LEU A 83 1.55 0.89 7.21
CA LEU A 83 0.26 1.36 6.76
C LEU A 83 -0.69 0.19 6.62
N LEU A 84 -1.87 0.29 7.20
CA LEU A 84 -2.93 -0.70 7.09
C LEU A 84 -4.13 -0.08 6.39
N GLY A 85 -4.84 -0.87 5.63
CA GLY A 85 -6.04 -0.41 4.98
C GLY A 85 -7.03 -1.53 4.70
N TYR A 86 -8.27 -1.12 4.52
CA TYR A 86 -9.35 -1.99 4.10
C TYR A 86 -9.77 -1.64 2.67
N LYS A 87 -9.96 -2.67 1.87
CA LYS A 87 -10.58 -2.57 0.55
C LYS A 87 -11.51 -3.77 0.38
N SER A 88 -12.76 -3.50 0.05
CA SER A 88 -13.71 -4.54 -0.34
C SER A 88 -13.38 -5.06 -1.73
N ASN A 89 -13.46 -6.38 -1.92
CA ASN A 89 -13.35 -7.00 -3.25
C ASN A 89 -14.71 -7.05 -3.96
N THR A 90 -15.80 -6.82 -3.24
CA THR A 90 -17.16 -7.04 -3.74
C THR A 90 -17.91 -5.74 -4.02
N SER A 91 -17.50 -4.62 -3.40
CA SER A 91 -18.21 -3.35 -3.53
C SER A 91 -17.30 -2.25 -4.03
N THR A 92 -17.76 -1.50 -5.02
CA THR A 92 -17.11 -0.29 -5.53
C THR A 92 -16.98 0.80 -4.46
N TYR A 93 -17.91 0.82 -3.50
CA TYR A 93 -17.94 1.78 -2.38
C TYR A 93 -17.13 1.32 -1.17
N GLY A 94 -16.52 0.16 -1.22
CA GLY A 94 -15.70 -0.40 -0.13
C GLY A 94 -14.24 0.06 -0.16
N ALA A 95 -13.96 1.28 -0.61
CA ALA A 95 -12.63 1.89 -0.61
C ALA A 95 -12.69 3.30 -0.04
N GLY A 96 -11.69 3.69 0.75
CA GLY A 96 -11.63 5.02 1.36
C GLY A 96 -11.27 6.11 0.36
N VAL A 97 -10.47 5.79 -0.66
CA VAL A 97 -10.03 6.71 -1.72
C VAL A 97 -10.39 6.14 -3.07
N VAL A 98 -10.95 6.98 -3.93
CA VAL A 98 -11.26 6.63 -5.32
C VAL A 98 -10.32 7.42 -6.24
N TYR A 99 -9.61 6.69 -7.08
CA TYR A 99 -8.82 7.22 -8.17
C TYR A 99 -9.58 7.01 -9.48
N ALA A 100 -9.91 8.10 -10.15
CA ALA A 100 -10.67 8.10 -11.40
C ALA A 100 -9.85 8.73 -12.54
N PRO A 101 -9.08 7.96 -13.30
CA PRO A 101 -8.44 8.44 -14.51
C PRO A 101 -9.50 8.59 -15.59
N TYR A 102 -9.54 9.76 -16.25
CA TYR A 102 -10.55 10.01 -17.31
C TYR A 102 -9.94 10.40 -18.65
N ALA A 103 -8.64 10.70 -18.70
CA ALA A 103 -7.94 10.93 -19.97
C ALA A 103 -6.48 10.51 -19.85
N ASN A 104 -6.11 9.52 -20.65
CA ASN A 104 -4.72 9.15 -20.90
C ASN A 104 -4.49 9.23 -22.40
N TRP A 105 -3.65 10.12 -22.83
CA TRP A 105 -3.37 10.32 -24.23
C TRP A 105 -1.88 10.43 -24.51
N MET A 106 -1.48 9.89 -25.63
CA MET A 106 -0.12 9.94 -26.15
C MET A 106 -0.18 10.48 -27.57
N SER A 107 0.55 11.53 -27.85
CA SER A 107 0.65 12.06 -29.20
C SER A 107 1.40 11.10 -30.13
N ASN A 108 1.10 11.16 -31.40
CA ASN A 108 1.99 10.58 -32.40
C ASN A 108 3.35 11.25 -32.34
N THR A 109 4.37 10.56 -32.82
CA THR A 109 5.71 11.14 -32.94
C THR A 109 5.65 12.24 -34.02
N VAL A 110 6.06 13.44 -33.65
CA VAL A 110 6.18 14.60 -34.53
C VAL A 110 7.66 14.98 -34.62
N THR A 111 8.15 15.23 -35.84
CA THR A 111 9.50 15.71 -36.03
C THR A 111 9.52 17.23 -35.90
N HIS A 112 10.43 17.76 -35.09
CA HIS A 112 10.63 19.19 -34.95
C HIS A 112 11.21 19.76 -36.25
N PRO A 113 10.67 20.85 -36.80
CA PRO A 113 11.07 21.34 -38.10
C PRO A 113 12.49 21.93 -38.15
N ASP A 114 13.00 22.42 -37.02
CA ASP A 114 14.29 23.14 -36.99
C ASP A 114 15.50 22.22 -36.74
N ASN A 115 15.32 21.13 -35.94
CA ASN A 115 16.43 20.24 -35.55
C ASN A 115 16.20 18.77 -35.89
N PHE A 116 15.07 18.43 -36.53
CA PHE A 116 14.69 17.08 -36.90
C PHE A 116 14.57 16.07 -35.71
N ASP A 117 14.51 16.57 -34.49
CA ASP A 117 14.30 15.72 -33.31
C ASP A 117 12.88 15.16 -33.27
N SER A 118 12.76 13.92 -32.76
CA SER A 118 11.47 13.27 -32.57
C SER A 118 10.85 13.68 -31.23
N ILE A 119 9.70 14.33 -31.27
CA ILE A 119 8.96 14.78 -30.11
C ILE A 119 7.71 13.92 -29.94
N ARG A 120 7.47 13.46 -28.70
CA ARG A 120 6.25 12.75 -28.32
C ARG A 120 5.68 13.32 -27.02
N GLY A 121 4.44 13.76 -27.05
CA GLY A 121 3.74 14.29 -25.89
C GLY A 121 2.95 13.21 -25.16
N PHE A 122 2.99 13.25 -23.83
CA PHE A 122 2.17 12.42 -22.97
C PHE A 122 1.37 13.32 -22.04
N PHE A 123 0.09 13.05 -21.88
CA PHE A 123 -0.67 13.71 -20.85
C PHE A 123 -1.66 12.74 -20.20
N SER A 124 -1.93 12.98 -18.94
CA SER A 124 -2.94 12.23 -18.19
C SER A 124 -3.76 13.20 -17.34
N ARG A 125 -5.04 12.96 -17.29
CA ARG A 125 -5.95 13.67 -16.39
C ARG A 125 -6.65 12.66 -15.51
N TYR A 126 -6.65 12.94 -14.22
CA TYR A 126 -7.27 12.08 -13.22
C TYR A 126 -7.85 12.91 -12.09
N ALA A 127 -8.80 12.34 -11.39
CA ALA A 127 -9.34 12.88 -10.15
C ALA A 127 -9.08 11.89 -9.01
N ILE A 128 -8.75 12.41 -7.83
CA ILE A 128 -8.65 11.64 -6.59
C ILE A 128 -9.64 12.25 -5.61
N LYS A 129 -10.48 11.41 -5.04
CA LYS A 129 -11.46 11.83 -4.04
C LYS A 129 -11.45 10.88 -2.85
N LEU A 130 -11.41 11.47 -1.65
CA LEU A 130 -11.69 10.76 -0.41
C LEU A 130 -13.22 10.56 -0.33
N VAL A 131 -13.65 9.34 -0.12
CA VAL A 131 -15.07 9.00 0.10
C VAL A 131 -15.48 9.53 1.48
N GLU A 132 -16.75 9.80 1.69
CA GLU A 132 -17.27 10.17 3.01
C GLU A 132 -16.89 9.11 4.04
N ARG A 133 -16.26 9.53 5.13
CA ARG A 133 -15.64 8.66 6.14
C ARG A 133 -14.50 7.76 5.61
N GLY A 134 -13.93 8.07 4.47
CA GLY A 134 -12.84 7.29 3.87
C GLY A 134 -11.58 7.20 4.74
N GLU A 135 -11.37 8.15 5.63
CA GLU A 135 -10.29 8.16 6.62
C GLU A 135 -10.33 6.94 7.58
N PHE A 136 -11.51 6.42 7.89
CA PHE A 136 -11.68 5.26 8.77
C PHE A 136 -11.31 3.92 8.13
N PHE A 137 -11.02 3.92 6.84
CA PHE A 137 -10.54 2.74 6.11
C PHE A 137 -9.04 2.50 6.27
N TYR A 138 -8.32 3.45 6.83
CA TYR A 138 -6.86 3.42 6.92
C TYR A 138 -6.39 3.57 8.36
N GLY A 139 -5.26 2.92 8.65
CA GLY A 139 -4.58 3.00 9.94
C GLY A 139 -3.08 3.01 9.76
N ARG A 140 -2.38 3.55 10.74
CA ARG A 140 -0.91 3.62 10.76
C ARG A 140 -0.38 3.11 12.08
N VAL A 141 0.67 2.32 12.02
CA VAL A 141 1.47 1.89 13.18
C VAL A 141 2.89 2.42 13.00
N ASN A 142 3.35 3.20 13.95
CA ASN A 142 4.73 3.70 13.98
C ASN A 142 5.57 2.83 14.91
N LEU A 143 6.73 2.37 14.44
CA LEU A 143 7.71 1.67 15.24
C LEU A 143 8.68 2.71 15.82
N LEU A 144 8.66 2.88 17.14
CA LEU A 144 9.58 3.74 17.85
C LEU A 144 10.70 2.90 18.44
N ASN A 145 11.95 3.38 18.32
CA ASN A 145 13.14 2.75 18.92
C ASN A 145 13.41 1.30 18.47
N TYR A 146 13.16 0.98 17.20
CA TYR A 146 13.41 -0.36 16.67
C TYR A 146 14.87 -0.60 16.30
N GLY A 147 15.73 0.42 16.36
CA GLY A 147 17.16 0.32 16.09
C GLY A 147 17.51 -0.08 14.65
N ILE A 148 16.63 0.34 13.71
CA ILE A 148 16.78 0.04 12.28
C ILE A 148 17.25 1.29 11.55
#